data_bf113ec5c7db24071ae09f42ceb2dfe5
#
_entry.id   bf113ec5c7db24071ae09f42ceb2dfe5
#
_cell.length_a   1.000
_cell.length_b   1.000
_cell.length_c   1.000
_cell.angle_alpha   90.00
_cell.angle_beta   90.00
_cell.angle_gamma   90.00
#
_symmetry.space_group_name_H-M   'P 1'
#
loop_
_entity.id
_entity.type
_entity.pdbx_description
1 polymer ?
#
loop_
_entity_poly.entity_id
_entity_poly.type
_entity_poly.pdbx_seq_one_letter_code
_entity_poly.pdbx_strand_id
1 'polypeptide(L)'
;MCGRYSETIDPLGLNDVISIASINCTFTPRKTISPKENAPVLVCDSGQIELRELRWGLIPNWADDEKIGQKLFNARSETASEKPAFREAWQKRRCLVPATGFYEWNHRDGRNQPFHFTRPDRGLFCFAGLWERWYRPPAKQTEMFSEEFEPPPPILDTFTILTREPNDLMAQYHNRMPVMLNPESAQDWLNKTEGSLNHLMDELEVEAADLP
;
A
#
# COMPACT_ATOMS: atom_id res chain seq x y z
N MET A 1 -2.82 9.92 -8.53
CA MET A 1 -2.44 8.59 -8.01
C MET A 1 -2.45 8.67 -6.50
N CYS A 2 -3.02 7.66 -5.82
CA CYS A 2 -3.09 7.64 -4.37
C CYS A 2 -1.68 7.83 -3.76
N GLY A 3 -1.39 9.02 -3.32
CA GLY A 3 -0.11 9.40 -2.72
C GLY A 3 -0.22 9.72 -1.24
N ARG A 4 -1.42 9.56 -0.65
CA ARG A 4 -1.66 9.76 0.78
C ARG A 4 -2.93 9.03 1.21
N TYR A 5 -2.89 8.33 2.33
CA TYR A 5 -4.07 7.68 2.91
C TYR A 5 -4.11 7.84 4.42
N SER A 6 -5.26 7.51 5.02
CA SER A 6 -5.49 7.53 6.47
C SER A 6 -5.71 6.12 7.00
N GLU A 7 -5.24 5.87 8.23
CA GLU A 7 -5.47 4.66 9.00
C GLU A 7 -5.72 5.05 10.45
N THR A 8 -6.99 5.27 10.78
CA THR A 8 -7.40 5.78 12.09
C THR A 8 -8.11 4.74 12.96
N ILE A 9 -8.39 3.56 12.39
CA ILE A 9 -9.01 2.42 13.07
C ILE A 9 -7.99 1.28 13.09
N ASP A 10 -7.88 0.60 14.23
CA ASP A 10 -6.96 -0.52 14.42
C ASP A 10 -7.24 -1.64 13.39
N PRO A 11 -6.25 -2.05 12.58
CA PRO A 11 -6.38 -3.15 11.62
C PRO A 11 -6.81 -4.48 12.24
N LEU A 12 -6.65 -4.66 13.55
CA LEU A 12 -7.16 -5.85 14.25
C LEU A 12 -8.69 -5.99 14.16
N GLY A 13 -9.42 -4.92 13.85
CA GLY A 13 -10.84 -5.00 13.50
C GLY A 13 -11.12 -5.86 12.25
N LEU A 14 -10.10 -6.20 11.46
CA LEU A 14 -10.23 -7.15 10.34
C LEU A 14 -10.16 -8.63 10.77
N ASN A 15 -9.81 -8.92 12.03
CA ASN A 15 -9.59 -10.30 12.49
C ASN A 15 -10.86 -11.17 12.43
N ASP A 16 -12.04 -10.56 12.49
CA ASP A 16 -13.31 -11.26 12.32
C ASP A 16 -13.52 -11.79 10.88
N VAL A 17 -12.78 -11.23 9.93
CA VAL A 17 -12.89 -11.57 8.49
C VAL A 17 -11.63 -12.24 7.98
N ILE A 18 -10.47 -11.78 8.46
CA ILE A 18 -9.14 -12.25 8.03
C ILE A 18 -8.43 -12.77 9.26
N SER A 19 -8.25 -14.10 9.34
CA SER A 19 -7.56 -14.75 10.47
C SER A 19 -6.09 -14.31 10.52
N ILE A 20 -5.76 -13.37 11.40
CA ILE A 20 -4.40 -12.86 11.59
C ILE A 20 -3.66 -13.78 12.56
N ALA A 21 -2.63 -14.47 12.06
CA ALA A 21 -1.87 -15.45 12.85
C ALA A 21 -0.84 -14.80 13.80
N SER A 22 -0.27 -13.66 13.40
CA SER A 22 0.69 -12.93 14.24
C SER A 22 0.68 -11.43 13.98
N ILE A 23 1.09 -10.66 15.00
CA ILE A 23 1.14 -9.19 14.98
C ILE A 23 2.57 -8.78 15.31
N ASN A 24 3.26 -8.21 14.32
CA ASN A 24 4.65 -7.82 14.41
C ASN A 24 4.85 -6.30 14.24
N CYS A 25 3.85 -5.51 14.64
CA CYS A 25 3.93 -4.04 14.66
C CYS A 25 2.99 -3.49 15.74
N THR A 26 3.22 -2.23 16.11
CA THR A 26 2.32 -1.48 17.00
C THR A 26 1.46 -0.55 16.15
N PHE A 27 0.15 -0.64 16.30
CA PHE A 27 -0.77 0.29 15.66
C PHE A 27 -0.77 1.65 16.39
N THR A 28 -0.69 2.70 15.59
CA THR A 28 -0.93 4.09 16.05
C THR A 28 -1.80 4.78 15.01
N PRO A 29 -2.97 5.33 15.40
CA PRO A 29 -3.84 6.01 14.45
C PRO A 29 -3.13 7.14 13.72
N ARG A 30 -3.22 7.16 12.40
CA ARG A 30 -2.61 8.20 11.55
C ARG A 30 -3.63 8.78 10.58
N LYS A 31 -3.78 10.10 10.61
CA LYS A 31 -4.62 10.83 9.65
C LYS A 31 -4.00 10.85 8.27
N THR A 32 -2.67 10.80 8.19
CA THR A 32 -1.94 10.80 6.91
C THR A 32 -0.77 9.84 6.95
N ILE A 33 -0.65 9.03 5.91
CA ILE A 33 0.49 8.18 5.61
C ILE A 33 0.91 8.49 4.18
N SER A 34 2.21 8.73 3.98
CA SER A 34 2.80 9.14 2.69
C SER A 34 3.84 8.13 2.20
N PRO A 35 4.16 8.08 0.90
CA PRO A 35 5.26 7.27 0.41
C PRO A 35 6.56 7.51 1.18
N LYS A 36 7.33 6.44 1.40
CA LYS A 36 8.54 6.30 2.23
C LYS A 36 8.28 6.10 3.73
N GLU A 37 7.09 6.34 4.22
CA GLU A 37 6.74 6.02 5.61
C GLU A 37 6.47 4.53 5.76
N ASN A 38 6.67 4.04 6.97
CA ASN A 38 6.27 2.69 7.35
C ASN A 38 4.79 2.67 7.72
N ALA A 39 4.12 1.56 7.44
CA ALA A 39 2.72 1.37 7.76
C ALA A 39 2.41 -0.12 8.04
N PRO A 40 1.38 -0.42 8.85
CA PRO A 40 0.87 -1.78 9.02
C PRO A 40 0.35 -2.35 7.70
N VAL A 41 0.76 -3.57 7.38
CA VAL A 41 0.36 -4.29 6.16
C VAL A 41 0.10 -5.75 6.52
N LEU A 42 -1.01 -6.30 6.06
CA LEU A 42 -1.30 -7.73 6.16
C LEU A 42 -0.61 -8.46 5.02
N VAL A 43 0.35 -9.30 5.35
CA VAL A 43 1.08 -10.14 4.39
C VAL A 43 0.73 -11.60 4.59
N CYS A 44 0.65 -12.36 3.50
CA CYS A 44 0.58 -13.81 3.58
C CYS A 44 1.99 -14.37 3.33
N ASP A 45 2.60 -14.91 4.36
CA ASP A 45 3.92 -15.53 4.31
C ASP A 45 3.81 -16.98 4.80
N SER A 46 4.31 -17.94 4.01
CA SER A 46 4.25 -19.36 4.33
C SER A 46 2.84 -19.89 4.71
N GLY A 47 1.79 -19.29 4.12
CA GLY A 47 0.39 -19.64 4.35
C GLY A 47 -0.22 -19.05 5.63
N GLN A 48 0.51 -18.22 6.36
CA GLN A 48 0.01 -17.50 7.52
C GLN A 48 -0.14 -16.01 7.21
N ILE A 49 -1.21 -15.40 7.70
CA ILE A 49 -1.45 -13.97 7.54
C ILE A 49 -0.89 -13.26 8.78
N GLU A 50 0.00 -12.32 8.53
CA GLU A 50 0.69 -11.57 9.57
C GLU A 50 0.51 -10.07 9.35
N LEU A 51 0.30 -9.32 10.42
CA LEU A 51 0.36 -7.87 10.42
C LEU A 51 1.79 -7.43 10.69
N ARG A 52 2.43 -6.85 9.68
CA ARG A 52 3.82 -6.37 9.73
C ARG A 52 3.90 -4.88 9.40
N GLU A 53 4.92 -4.22 9.88
CA GLU A 53 5.25 -2.86 9.46
C GLU A 53 6.16 -2.88 8.23
N LEU A 54 5.71 -2.32 7.10
CA LEU A 54 6.43 -2.26 5.83
C LEU A 54 6.55 -0.82 5.35
N ARG A 55 7.62 -0.51 4.63
CA ARG A 55 7.83 0.80 4.02
C ARG A 55 7.04 0.94 2.72
N TRP A 56 6.28 2.03 2.57
CA TRP A 56 5.55 2.33 1.34
C TRP A 56 6.48 2.83 0.23
N GLY A 57 6.52 2.08 -0.86
CA GLY A 57 7.40 2.27 -2.01
C GLY A 57 8.20 1.01 -2.27
N LEU A 58 7.63 0.09 -3.07
CA LEU A 58 8.18 -1.25 -3.32
C LEU A 58 9.57 -1.15 -3.95
N ILE A 59 10.51 -1.90 -3.39
CA ILE A 59 11.85 -2.07 -3.93
C ILE A 59 11.94 -3.52 -4.45
N PRO A 60 12.07 -3.72 -5.77
CA PRO A 60 12.24 -5.06 -6.31
C PRO A 60 13.49 -5.73 -5.74
N ASN A 61 13.43 -7.05 -5.54
CA ASN A 61 14.55 -7.82 -4.96
C ASN A 61 15.87 -7.72 -5.73
N TRP A 62 15.79 -7.45 -7.03
CA TRP A 62 16.94 -7.28 -7.92
C TRP A 62 17.51 -5.85 -7.97
N ALA A 63 16.90 -4.88 -7.27
CA ALA A 63 17.32 -3.48 -7.34
C ALA A 63 18.61 -3.23 -6.55
N ASP A 64 19.53 -2.50 -7.16
CA ASP A 64 20.80 -2.10 -6.54
C ASP A 64 20.67 -0.87 -5.63
N ASP A 65 19.61 -0.03 -5.84
CA ASP A 65 19.38 1.22 -5.11
C ASP A 65 17.94 1.30 -4.61
N GLU A 66 17.80 1.58 -3.32
CA GLU A 66 16.48 1.75 -2.68
C GLU A 66 15.67 2.93 -3.23
N LYS A 67 16.32 3.90 -3.88
CA LYS A 67 15.64 5.06 -4.47
C LYS A 67 14.60 4.71 -5.52
N ILE A 68 14.67 3.51 -6.11
CA ILE A 68 13.66 3.03 -7.05
C ILE A 68 12.27 2.99 -6.40
N GLY A 69 12.18 2.65 -5.09
CA GLY A 69 10.93 2.61 -4.33
C GLY A 69 10.19 3.95 -4.32
N GLN A 70 10.89 5.08 -4.47
CA GLN A 70 10.26 6.40 -4.53
C GLN A 70 9.32 6.57 -5.73
N LYS A 71 9.48 5.76 -6.78
CA LYS A 71 8.66 5.77 -7.99
C LYS A 71 7.67 4.61 -8.04
N LEU A 72 7.82 3.63 -7.15
CA LEU A 72 7.07 2.37 -7.15
C LEU A 72 6.11 2.28 -5.94
N PHE A 73 5.59 3.42 -5.46
CA PHE A 73 4.60 3.43 -4.38
C PHE A 73 3.19 3.05 -4.87
N ASN A 74 2.94 3.11 -6.19
CA ASN A 74 1.73 2.60 -6.83
C ASN A 74 2.07 1.71 -8.02
N ALA A 75 1.24 0.69 -8.26
CA ALA A 75 1.31 -0.18 -9.44
C ALA A 75 -0.06 -0.26 -10.12
N ARG A 76 -0.10 -0.23 -11.45
CA ARG A 76 -1.35 -0.40 -12.20
C ARG A 76 -1.75 -1.87 -12.19
N SER A 77 -2.96 -2.19 -11.71
CA SER A 77 -3.45 -3.58 -11.64
C SER A 77 -3.47 -4.26 -13.01
N GLU A 78 -3.75 -3.51 -14.07
CA GLU A 78 -3.85 -3.98 -15.45
C GLU A 78 -2.51 -4.51 -16.00
N THR A 79 -1.39 -4.06 -15.45
CA THR A 79 -0.06 -4.39 -15.99
C THR A 79 0.93 -4.89 -14.94
N ALA A 80 0.55 -4.92 -13.67
CA ALA A 80 1.45 -5.31 -12.59
C ALA A 80 1.95 -6.76 -12.72
N SER A 81 1.11 -7.67 -13.26
CA SER A 81 1.47 -9.07 -13.52
C SER A 81 2.59 -9.25 -14.56
N GLU A 82 2.80 -8.24 -15.41
CA GLU A 82 3.76 -8.30 -16.52
C GLU A 82 5.03 -7.48 -16.25
N LYS A 83 4.90 -6.38 -15.50
CA LYS A 83 6.00 -5.45 -15.25
C LYS A 83 7.11 -6.08 -14.41
N PRO A 84 8.38 -6.00 -14.81
CA PRO A 84 9.51 -6.61 -14.09
C PRO A 84 9.58 -6.23 -12.60
N ALA A 85 9.18 -5.00 -12.25
CA ALA A 85 9.20 -4.53 -10.87
C ALA A 85 8.15 -5.20 -9.97
N PHE A 86 7.06 -5.75 -10.54
CA PHE A 86 5.90 -6.20 -9.77
C PHE A 86 5.52 -7.67 -10.05
N ARG A 87 5.89 -8.24 -11.20
CA ARG A 87 5.41 -9.56 -11.65
C ARG A 87 5.69 -10.69 -10.66
N GLU A 88 6.83 -10.67 -9.99
CA GLU A 88 7.15 -11.69 -9.00
C GLU A 88 6.34 -11.51 -7.72
N ALA A 89 6.21 -10.28 -7.24
CA ALA A 89 5.36 -9.95 -6.10
C ALA A 89 3.88 -10.23 -6.38
N TRP A 90 3.40 -9.99 -7.62
CA TRP A 90 2.05 -10.35 -8.05
C TRP A 90 1.76 -11.85 -7.89
N GLN A 91 2.72 -12.68 -8.24
CA GLN A 91 2.57 -14.15 -8.16
C GLN A 91 2.73 -14.68 -6.74
N LYS A 92 3.64 -14.09 -5.95
CA LYS A 92 4.09 -14.68 -4.69
C LYS A 92 3.73 -13.88 -3.44
N ARG A 93 3.68 -12.55 -3.54
CA ARG A 93 3.68 -11.64 -2.40
C ARG A 93 2.59 -10.58 -2.50
N ARG A 94 1.32 -11.03 -2.57
CA ARG A 94 0.16 -10.16 -2.44
C ARG A 94 -0.02 -9.76 -0.97
N CYS A 95 -0.50 -8.55 -0.75
CA CYS A 95 -0.76 -8.04 0.60
C CYS A 95 -2.02 -7.18 0.63
N LEU A 96 -2.48 -6.87 1.83
CA LEU A 96 -3.56 -5.93 2.08
C LEU A 96 -3.02 -4.76 2.87
N VAL A 97 -3.35 -3.56 2.43
CA VAL A 97 -3.00 -2.32 3.12
C VAL A 97 -4.25 -1.77 3.78
N PRO A 98 -4.38 -1.89 5.12
CA PRO A 98 -5.52 -1.36 5.85
C PRO A 98 -5.61 0.15 5.72
N ALA A 99 -6.82 0.68 5.58
CA ALA A 99 -7.06 2.11 5.44
C ALA A 99 -8.47 2.48 5.91
N THR A 100 -8.64 3.73 6.33
CA THR A 100 -9.95 4.33 6.63
C THR A 100 -10.35 5.38 5.60
N GLY A 101 -9.42 5.77 4.71
CA GLY A 101 -9.66 6.69 3.62
C GLY A 101 -8.39 7.00 2.86
N PHE A 102 -8.50 7.73 1.77
CA PHE A 102 -7.36 8.22 1.01
C PHE A 102 -7.60 9.63 0.49
N TYR A 103 -6.53 10.30 0.07
CA TYR A 103 -6.57 11.67 -0.39
C TYR A 103 -6.18 11.77 -1.85
N GLU A 104 -6.93 12.62 -2.58
CA GLU A 104 -6.59 13.09 -3.92
C GLU A 104 -6.82 14.60 -4.03
N TRP A 105 -6.11 15.23 -4.95
CA TRP A 105 -6.15 16.67 -5.14
C TRP A 105 -6.89 17.05 -6.40
N ASN A 106 -7.83 17.97 -6.27
CA ASN A 106 -8.44 18.58 -7.44
C ASN A 106 -7.56 19.73 -7.96
N HIS A 107 -7.10 19.58 -9.18
CA HIS A 107 -6.25 20.58 -9.84
C HIS A 107 -7.01 21.43 -10.89
N ARG A 108 -8.34 21.24 -11.05
CA ARG A 108 -9.10 21.81 -12.18
C ARG A 108 -9.19 23.34 -12.14
N ASP A 109 -9.21 23.94 -10.96
CA ASP A 109 -9.42 25.39 -10.81
C ASP A 109 -8.14 26.14 -10.36
N GLY A 110 -6.96 25.55 -10.61
CA GLY A 110 -5.69 26.14 -10.15
C GLY A 110 -5.52 26.12 -8.62
N ARG A 111 -6.46 25.54 -7.90
CA ARG A 111 -6.40 25.32 -6.45
C ARG A 111 -5.93 23.90 -6.18
N ASN A 112 -4.95 23.77 -5.33
CA ASN A 112 -4.45 22.46 -4.88
C ASN A 112 -5.25 21.99 -3.65
N GLN A 113 -6.59 21.83 -3.80
CA GLN A 113 -7.49 21.44 -2.71
C GLN A 113 -7.44 19.93 -2.54
N PRO A 114 -7.06 19.42 -1.36
CA PRO A 114 -7.18 18.00 -1.04
C PRO A 114 -8.63 17.62 -0.73
N PHE A 115 -8.99 16.43 -1.14
CA PHE A 115 -10.26 15.77 -0.85
C PHE A 115 -10.00 14.43 -0.19
N HIS A 116 -10.75 14.12 0.86
CA HIS A 116 -10.70 12.87 1.58
C HIS A 116 -11.83 11.96 1.13
N PHE A 117 -11.47 10.78 0.65
CA PHE A 117 -12.38 9.74 0.19
C PHE A 117 -12.45 8.65 1.24
N THR A 118 -13.65 8.34 1.72
CA THR A 118 -13.91 7.32 2.74
C THR A 118 -15.06 6.42 2.29
N ARG A 119 -15.26 5.31 3.00
CA ARG A 119 -16.51 4.56 2.94
C ARG A 119 -17.65 5.40 3.53
N PRO A 120 -18.92 5.17 3.10
CA PRO A 120 -20.08 5.84 3.69
C PRO A 120 -20.23 5.61 5.20
N ASP A 121 -19.89 4.42 5.68
CA ASP A 121 -19.90 4.07 7.10
C ASP A 121 -18.63 4.49 7.86
N ARG A 122 -17.68 5.13 7.17
CA ARG A 122 -16.33 5.50 7.67
C ARG A 122 -15.56 4.34 8.29
N GLY A 123 -15.90 3.12 7.89
CA GLY A 123 -15.29 1.90 8.36
C GLY A 123 -13.93 1.60 7.73
N LEU A 124 -13.26 0.60 8.29
CA LEU A 124 -12.02 0.06 7.80
C LEU A 124 -12.24 -0.71 6.48
N PHE A 125 -11.30 -0.59 5.56
CA PHE A 125 -11.20 -1.37 4.34
C PHE A 125 -9.74 -1.66 4.02
N CYS A 126 -9.49 -2.42 2.96
CA CYS A 126 -8.13 -2.70 2.53
C CYS A 126 -7.91 -2.27 1.07
N PHE A 127 -6.73 -1.70 0.80
CA PHE A 127 -6.24 -1.68 -0.57
C PHE A 127 -5.58 -3.00 -0.92
N ALA A 128 -5.77 -3.45 -2.16
CA ALA A 128 -4.93 -4.50 -2.73
C ALA A 128 -3.52 -3.96 -2.91
N GLY A 129 -2.54 -4.72 -2.46
CA GLY A 129 -1.13 -4.36 -2.54
C GLY A 129 -0.24 -5.53 -2.92
N LEU A 130 1.00 -5.20 -3.20
CA LEU A 130 2.09 -6.15 -3.39
C LEU A 130 3.21 -5.78 -2.43
N TRP A 131 3.92 -6.76 -1.90
CA TRP A 131 5.07 -6.52 -1.05
C TRP A 131 6.31 -7.22 -1.58
N GLU A 132 7.49 -6.73 -1.15
CA GLU A 132 8.77 -7.29 -1.56
C GLU A 132 9.75 -7.19 -0.42
N ARG A 133 10.57 -8.23 -0.29
CA ARG A 133 11.72 -8.24 0.60
C ARG A 133 12.97 -7.91 -0.18
N TRP A 134 13.58 -6.78 0.14
CA TRP A 134 14.79 -6.33 -0.48
C TRP A 134 15.98 -6.53 0.44
N TYR A 135 17.04 -7.10 -0.12
CA TYR A 135 18.31 -7.28 0.57
C TYR A 135 19.24 -6.17 0.11
N ARG A 136 19.65 -5.33 1.04
CA ARG A 136 20.55 -4.23 0.71
C ARG A 136 21.87 -4.81 0.18
N PRO A 137 22.36 -4.37 -0.99
CA PRO A 137 23.69 -4.71 -1.44
C PRO A 137 24.76 -4.25 -0.42
N PRO A 138 25.88 -4.96 -0.25
CA PRO A 138 26.95 -4.54 0.62
C PRO A 138 27.45 -3.14 0.22
N ALA A 139 27.74 -2.29 1.20
CA ALA A 139 28.28 -0.95 0.95
C ALA A 139 29.59 -1.06 0.14
N LYS A 140 29.74 -0.20 -0.86
CA LYS A 140 31.03 -0.09 -1.57
C LYS A 140 32.10 0.34 -0.56
N GLN A 141 33.30 -0.25 -0.64
CA GLN A 141 34.40 -0.05 0.33
C GLN A 141 34.74 1.42 0.65
N THR A 142 34.35 2.38 -0.20
CA THR A 142 34.55 3.81 -0.02
C THR A 142 33.68 4.45 1.06
N GLU A 143 32.61 3.79 1.51
CA GLU A 143 31.69 4.33 2.52
C GLU A 143 31.97 3.81 3.95
N MET A 144 32.95 2.91 4.11
CA MET A 144 33.24 2.22 5.38
C MET A 144 34.12 2.98 6.38
N PHE A 145 34.55 4.20 6.09
CA PHE A 145 35.56 4.91 6.91
C PHE A 145 35.03 6.15 7.64
N SER A 146 33.72 6.36 7.82
CA SER A 146 33.21 7.39 8.71
C SER A 146 32.88 6.79 10.08
N GLU A 147 33.44 7.34 11.15
CA GLU A 147 33.33 6.84 12.53
C GLU A 147 31.89 6.86 13.12
N GLU A 148 30.88 7.34 12.40
CA GLU A 148 29.47 7.42 12.82
C GLU A 148 28.49 6.63 11.91
N PHE A 149 28.99 5.70 11.08
CA PHE A 149 28.14 5.00 10.13
C PHE A 149 27.55 3.72 10.75
N GLU A 150 26.29 3.78 11.19
CA GLU A 150 25.49 2.58 11.40
C GLU A 150 25.02 2.05 10.03
N PRO A 151 25.44 0.84 9.62
CA PRO A 151 24.95 0.29 8.38
C PRO A 151 23.42 0.14 8.46
N PRO A 152 22.67 0.61 7.45
CA PRO A 152 21.23 0.43 7.44
C PRO A 152 20.88 -1.07 7.48
N PRO A 153 19.68 -1.42 7.94
CA PRO A 153 19.28 -2.80 8.10
C PRO A 153 19.50 -3.58 6.79
N PRO A 154 20.05 -4.80 6.87
CA PRO A 154 20.36 -5.60 5.69
C PRO A 154 19.12 -6.03 4.91
N ILE A 155 17.95 -6.01 5.55
CA ILE A 155 16.67 -6.42 4.99
C ILE A 155 15.66 -5.29 5.15
N LEU A 156 14.92 -4.98 4.06
CA LEU A 156 13.86 -4.00 4.07
C LEU A 156 12.62 -4.59 3.39
N ASP A 157 11.54 -4.76 4.15
CA ASP A 157 10.24 -5.14 3.61
C ASP A 157 9.50 -3.88 3.15
N THR A 158 9.01 -3.90 1.90
CA THR A 158 8.41 -2.74 1.23
C THR A 158 7.13 -3.14 0.54
N PHE A 159 6.21 -2.18 0.32
CA PHE A 159 4.94 -2.44 -0.36
C PHE A 159 4.58 -1.37 -1.38
N THR A 160 3.65 -1.72 -2.27
CA THR A 160 3.00 -0.81 -3.22
C THR A 160 1.48 -1.01 -3.17
N ILE A 161 0.73 0.04 -3.45
CA ILE A 161 -0.73 -0.01 -3.56
C ILE A 161 -1.10 -0.18 -5.04
N LEU A 162 -2.00 -1.12 -5.34
CA LEU A 162 -2.55 -1.27 -6.68
C LEU A 162 -3.53 -0.14 -6.99
N THR A 163 -3.50 0.30 -8.23
CA THR A 163 -4.45 1.29 -8.76
C THR A 163 -5.13 0.77 -10.01
N ARG A 164 -6.36 1.25 -10.26
CA ARG A 164 -7.17 0.93 -11.43
C ARG A 164 -7.74 2.19 -12.07
N GLU A 165 -8.50 2.03 -13.15
CA GLU A 165 -9.30 3.11 -13.70
C GLU A 165 -10.32 3.62 -12.67
N PRO A 166 -10.61 4.94 -12.66
CA PRO A 166 -11.51 5.53 -11.70
C PRO A 166 -12.98 5.17 -11.99
N ASN A 167 -13.80 5.10 -10.94
CA ASN A 167 -15.25 5.17 -11.10
C ASN A 167 -15.70 6.61 -11.43
N ASP A 168 -17.01 6.81 -11.68
CA ASP A 168 -17.57 8.11 -12.10
C ASP A 168 -17.32 9.23 -11.07
N LEU A 169 -17.36 8.92 -9.79
CA LEU A 169 -17.03 9.88 -8.73
C LEU A 169 -15.56 10.28 -8.79
N MET A 170 -14.68 9.29 -8.78
CA MET A 170 -13.23 9.51 -8.73
C MET A 170 -12.70 10.18 -10.00
N ALA A 171 -13.31 9.91 -11.16
CA ALA A 171 -12.95 10.53 -12.45
C ALA A 171 -13.08 12.07 -12.45
N GLN A 172 -13.87 12.63 -11.52
CA GLN A 172 -13.99 14.07 -11.36
C GLN A 172 -12.75 14.70 -10.71
N TYR A 173 -11.92 13.90 -10.02
CA TYR A 173 -10.75 14.34 -9.26
C TYR A 173 -9.44 13.85 -9.87
N HIS A 174 -9.36 12.57 -10.19
CA HIS A 174 -8.15 11.94 -10.71
C HIS A 174 -8.47 10.84 -11.74
N ASN A 175 -7.53 10.58 -12.66
CA ASN A 175 -7.67 9.54 -13.70
C ASN A 175 -7.29 8.13 -13.22
N ARG A 176 -7.02 7.94 -11.94
CA ARG A 176 -6.76 6.65 -11.29
C ARG A 176 -7.37 6.63 -9.91
N MET A 177 -7.72 5.45 -9.42
CA MET A 177 -8.13 5.21 -8.04
C MET A 177 -7.42 3.98 -7.46
N PRO A 178 -7.24 3.88 -6.14
CA PRO A 178 -6.72 2.65 -5.55
C PRO A 178 -7.70 1.49 -5.74
N VAL A 179 -7.16 0.27 -5.80
CA VAL A 179 -7.98 -0.96 -5.79
C VAL A 179 -8.41 -1.22 -4.35
N MET A 180 -9.66 -0.96 -4.05
CA MET A 180 -10.27 -1.18 -2.74
C MET A 180 -11.01 -2.51 -2.71
N LEU A 181 -10.82 -3.26 -1.65
CA LEU A 181 -11.37 -4.60 -1.47
C LEU A 181 -12.40 -4.62 -0.34
N ASN A 182 -13.53 -5.27 -0.61
CA ASN A 182 -14.42 -5.72 0.46
C ASN A 182 -13.80 -6.95 1.17
N PRO A 183 -14.36 -7.41 2.30
CA PRO A 183 -13.81 -8.52 3.06
C PRO A 183 -13.61 -9.81 2.27
N GLU A 184 -14.55 -10.18 1.40
CA GLU A 184 -14.49 -11.41 0.57
C GLU A 184 -13.36 -11.30 -0.46
N SER A 185 -13.33 -10.20 -1.21
CA SER A 185 -12.28 -9.94 -2.19
C SER A 185 -10.89 -9.81 -1.56
N ALA A 186 -10.81 -9.34 -0.31
CA ALA A 186 -9.57 -9.26 0.44
C ALA A 186 -8.98 -10.66 0.69
N GLN A 187 -9.81 -11.61 1.14
CA GLN A 187 -9.38 -13.00 1.34
C GLN A 187 -8.99 -13.67 0.03
N ASP A 188 -9.79 -13.50 -1.02
CA ASP A 188 -9.50 -14.02 -2.36
C ASP A 188 -8.21 -13.45 -2.93
N TRP A 189 -7.97 -12.16 -2.71
CA TRP A 189 -6.73 -11.52 -3.12
C TRP A 189 -5.50 -12.14 -2.48
N LEU A 190 -5.52 -12.35 -1.16
CA LEU A 190 -4.42 -13.00 -0.44
C LEU A 190 -4.22 -14.46 -0.87
N ASN A 191 -5.31 -15.19 -1.10
CA ASN A 191 -5.30 -16.59 -1.56
C ASN A 191 -4.90 -16.73 -3.03
N LYS A 192 -4.69 -15.62 -3.76
CA LYS A 192 -4.37 -15.59 -5.18
C LYS A 192 -5.45 -16.24 -6.06
N THR A 193 -6.70 -16.20 -5.61
CA THR A 193 -7.85 -16.71 -6.37
C THR A 193 -7.94 -15.96 -7.71
N GLU A 194 -8.20 -16.67 -8.78
CA GLU A 194 -8.44 -16.07 -10.09
C GLU A 194 -9.69 -15.19 -10.04
N GLY A 195 -9.62 -14.01 -10.66
CA GLY A 195 -10.74 -13.05 -10.63
C GLY A 195 -10.92 -12.31 -9.29
N SER A 196 -9.99 -12.43 -8.36
CA SER A 196 -10.06 -11.74 -7.04
C SER A 196 -10.21 -10.21 -7.11
N LEU A 197 -9.98 -9.61 -8.27
CA LEU A 197 -10.23 -8.18 -8.52
C LEU A 197 -11.53 -7.90 -9.29
N ASN A 198 -12.44 -8.85 -9.42
CA ASN A 198 -13.70 -8.65 -10.13
C ASN A 198 -14.80 -8.03 -9.23
N HIS A 199 -14.67 -8.15 -7.91
CA HIS A 199 -15.64 -7.64 -6.92
C HIS A 199 -14.96 -6.59 -6.03
N LEU A 200 -14.86 -5.37 -6.54
CA LEU A 200 -14.20 -4.27 -5.86
C LEU A 200 -15.22 -3.41 -5.11
N MET A 201 -14.75 -2.75 -4.07
CA MET A 201 -15.52 -1.73 -3.37
C MET A 201 -15.48 -0.43 -4.18
N ASP A 202 -16.66 0.10 -4.50
CA ASP A 202 -16.81 1.30 -5.33
C ASP A 202 -17.55 2.44 -4.61
N GLU A 203 -18.24 2.12 -3.53
CA GLU A 203 -19.00 3.12 -2.78
C GLU A 203 -18.06 4.00 -1.96
N LEU A 204 -18.08 5.29 -2.26
CA LEU A 204 -17.25 6.30 -1.61
C LEU A 204 -18.06 7.54 -1.29
N GLU A 205 -17.75 8.14 -0.17
CA GLU A 205 -18.05 9.54 0.14
C GLU A 205 -16.80 10.39 0.01
N VAL A 206 -16.99 11.67 -0.30
CA VAL A 206 -15.90 12.62 -0.48
C VAL A 206 -16.21 13.90 0.25
N GLU A 207 -15.20 14.41 0.97
CA GLU A 207 -15.24 15.72 1.62
C GLU A 207 -13.97 16.53 1.34
N ALA A 208 -14.08 17.85 1.33
CA ALA A 208 -12.91 18.70 1.30
C ALA A 208 -12.09 18.48 2.59
N ALA A 209 -10.78 18.37 2.47
CA ALA A 209 -9.91 18.12 3.59
C ALA A 209 -8.93 19.27 3.82
N ASP A 210 -8.65 19.54 5.09
CA ASP A 210 -7.53 20.39 5.51
C ASP A 210 -6.38 19.45 5.91
N LEU A 211 -5.34 19.42 5.08
CA LEU A 211 -4.12 18.69 5.38
C LEU A 211 -3.04 19.67 5.84
N PRO A 212 -2.28 19.30 6.88
CA PRO A 212 -1.17 20.12 7.35
C PRO A 212 -0.05 20.21 6.32
#